data_aa1b0d9be78b452ce1e1a2e2a0634e26
#
_entry.id   aa1b0d9be78b452ce1e1a2e2a0634e26
#
_cell.length_a   1.000
_cell.length_b   1.000
_cell.length_c   1.000
_cell.angle_alpha   90.00
_cell.angle_beta   90.00
_cell.angle_gamma   90.00
#
_symmetry.space_group_name_H-M   'P 1'
#
loop_
_entity.id
_entity.type
_entity.pdbx_description
1 polymer ?
#
loop_
_entity_poly.entity_id
_entity_poly.type
_entity_poly.pdbx_seq_one_letter_code
_entity_poly.pdbx_strand_id
1 'polypeptide(L)'
;MLTNWNPARMPEKDEMKLRLSTARKQLYDLQMKIKEHKIPVIVLFEGWGTSGKGSTIGKVIRNIDPRFFKVVTMSEPTDEELRYPFLYRFFKEIPEAGKFTFLDSGWLEQICREHLEGKTDEKEYASRIESVRNFERQLTDNGYLVLKFFMQIEKKEQKKREQDLLESKDTKWRVSLFDQWENTHYKKCKKAFSKYMSDTNASSAPWYIIDAGDQKWAELQVMETLVSNIEVALQNQAHSVPILQNVFPLEPIPRLADIDLQDKILNDEEYKKELKQLQIELGKLHNKLYRKRIPVIITYEGWDAAGKGGNIKRITEALDPRGYEVQPIASPEPHEKARHYLWRFWTRLPKSGHIARFDRTWYGRVMVERLEGFCSENDWQRAYNEINEFEKELKDWGAVIIKFWVQIDKDTQLERFQERQNNPEKQWKITDEDWRNREKWDEYEVAVNEMLQKTNTEYAPWHILESVDKKYARIKALKIVIEEIKKYV
;
A
#
# COMPACT_ATOMS: atom_id res chain seq x y z
N MET A 1 0.04 -22.64 -15.77
CA MET A 1 -1.28 -23.07 -15.26
C MET A 1 -2.27 -23.36 -16.41
N LEU A 2 -2.58 -22.42 -17.28
CA LEU A 2 -3.60 -22.60 -18.36
C LEU A 2 -3.29 -23.66 -19.42
N THR A 3 -2.01 -23.95 -19.66
CA THR A 3 -1.60 -24.96 -20.67
C THR A 3 -1.97 -26.39 -20.29
N ASN A 4 -2.05 -26.68 -19.01
CA ASN A 4 -2.34 -28.01 -18.46
C ASN A 4 -3.70 -28.05 -17.73
N TRP A 5 -4.50 -27.00 -17.88
CA TRP A 5 -5.81 -26.92 -17.25
C TRP A 5 -6.83 -27.75 -18.06
N ASN A 6 -7.55 -28.60 -17.36
CA ASN A 6 -8.67 -29.34 -17.90
C ASN A 6 -9.94 -28.89 -17.17
N PRO A 7 -10.99 -28.50 -17.90
CA PRO A 7 -12.23 -28.08 -17.28
C PRO A 7 -12.87 -29.23 -16.50
N ALA A 8 -13.43 -28.92 -15.33
CA ALA A 8 -14.25 -29.88 -14.62
C ALA A 8 -15.52 -30.20 -15.43
N ARG A 9 -16.03 -31.42 -15.27
CA ARG A 9 -17.27 -31.82 -15.93
C ARG A 9 -18.44 -30.97 -15.41
N MET A 10 -19.13 -30.30 -16.32
CA MET A 10 -20.34 -29.54 -16.00
C MET A 10 -21.46 -30.54 -15.55
N PRO A 11 -22.10 -30.28 -14.41
CA PRO A 11 -23.17 -31.12 -13.91
C PRO A 11 -24.42 -31.00 -14.77
N GLU A 12 -25.31 -31.98 -14.63
CA GLU A 12 -26.64 -31.95 -15.29
C GLU A 12 -27.44 -30.75 -14.79
N LYS A 13 -28.39 -30.30 -15.64
CA LYS A 13 -29.12 -29.04 -15.43
C LYS A 13 -29.83 -28.95 -14.07
N ASP A 14 -30.44 -30.02 -13.62
CA ASP A 14 -31.17 -30.05 -12.35
C ASP A 14 -30.22 -30.09 -11.15
N GLU A 15 -29.13 -30.82 -11.24
CA GLU A 15 -28.05 -30.82 -10.25
C GLU A 15 -27.44 -29.40 -10.13
N MET A 16 -27.12 -28.77 -11.27
CA MET A 16 -26.58 -27.42 -11.31
C MET A 16 -27.52 -26.40 -10.62
N LYS A 17 -28.83 -26.52 -10.89
CA LYS A 17 -29.82 -25.65 -10.26
C LYS A 17 -29.89 -25.82 -8.75
N LEU A 18 -29.86 -27.09 -8.27
CA LEU A 18 -29.85 -27.39 -6.85
C LEU A 18 -28.58 -26.85 -6.16
N ARG A 19 -27.39 -27.14 -6.72
CA ARG A 19 -26.09 -26.67 -6.18
C ARG A 19 -26.01 -25.14 -6.15
N LEU A 20 -26.46 -24.46 -7.19
CA LEU A 20 -26.55 -22.98 -7.22
C LEU A 20 -27.45 -22.43 -6.11
N SER A 21 -28.63 -23.03 -5.91
CA SER A 21 -29.55 -22.62 -4.85
C SER A 21 -28.91 -22.77 -3.46
N THR A 22 -28.20 -23.88 -3.24
CA THR A 22 -27.49 -24.17 -1.99
C THR A 22 -26.37 -23.17 -1.76
N ALA A 23 -25.50 -22.97 -2.75
CA ALA A 23 -24.35 -22.04 -2.65
C ALA A 23 -24.82 -20.59 -2.39
N ARG A 24 -25.91 -20.15 -3.04
CA ARG A 24 -26.50 -18.83 -2.80
C ARG A 24 -26.98 -18.65 -1.36
N LYS A 25 -27.66 -19.66 -0.80
CA LYS A 25 -28.10 -19.62 0.58
C LYS A 25 -26.92 -19.60 1.54
N GLN A 26 -25.92 -20.44 1.32
CA GLN A 26 -24.71 -20.47 2.13
C GLN A 26 -23.97 -19.12 2.10
N LEU A 27 -23.80 -18.50 0.94
CA LEU A 27 -23.15 -17.18 0.83
C LEU A 27 -23.93 -16.10 1.59
N TYR A 28 -25.27 -16.12 1.50
CA TYR A 28 -26.14 -15.22 2.27
C TYR A 28 -25.92 -15.37 3.78
N ASP A 29 -25.82 -16.60 4.29
CA ASP A 29 -25.58 -16.87 5.72
C ASP A 29 -24.15 -16.50 6.13
N LEU A 30 -23.17 -16.76 5.27
CA LEU A 30 -21.75 -16.50 5.55
C LEU A 30 -21.38 -15.02 5.59
N GLN A 31 -22.09 -14.14 4.85
CA GLN A 31 -21.79 -12.70 4.86
C GLN A 31 -21.92 -12.10 6.27
N MET A 32 -22.86 -12.61 7.09
CA MET A 32 -23.02 -12.15 8.48
C MET A 32 -21.83 -12.58 9.33
N LYS A 33 -21.33 -13.81 9.13
CA LYS A 33 -20.14 -14.31 9.83
C LYS A 33 -18.88 -13.51 9.44
N ILE A 34 -18.72 -13.19 8.16
CA ILE A 34 -17.65 -12.31 7.67
C ILE A 34 -17.66 -10.96 8.40
N LYS A 35 -18.84 -10.36 8.58
CA LYS A 35 -19.00 -9.10 9.31
C LYS A 35 -18.66 -9.26 10.80
N GLU A 36 -19.17 -10.28 11.46
CA GLU A 36 -18.95 -10.56 12.88
C GLU A 36 -17.46 -10.80 13.18
N HIS A 37 -16.82 -11.60 12.37
CA HIS A 37 -15.41 -11.93 12.49
C HIS A 37 -14.47 -10.88 11.86
N LYS A 38 -15.03 -9.81 11.31
CA LYS A 38 -14.28 -8.69 10.72
C LYS A 38 -13.27 -9.11 9.64
N ILE A 39 -13.58 -10.14 8.85
CA ILE A 39 -12.69 -10.61 7.77
C ILE A 39 -12.88 -9.72 6.53
N PRO A 40 -11.87 -8.99 6.05
CA PRO A 40 -11.96 -8.27 4.80
C PRO A 40 -11.74 -9.24 3.63
N VAL A 41 -12.58 -9.19 2.60
CA VAL A 41 -12.55 -10.12 1.47
C VAL A 41 -12.33 -9.40 0.17
N ILE A 42 -11.27 -9.77 -0.55
CA ILE A 42 -11.00 -9.32 -1.92
C ILE A 42 -11.31 -10.45 -2.88
N VAL A 43 -12.16 -10.17 -3.87
CA VAL A 43 -12.53 -11.12 -4.91
C VAL A 43 -12.13 -10.52 -6.26
N LEU A 44 -11.01 -10.99 -6.80
CA LEU A 44 -10.46 -10.53 -8.06
C LEU A 44 -10.95 -11.41 -9.21
N PHE A 45 -11.52 -10.77 -10.23
CA PHE A 45 -11.92 -11.42 -11.49
C PHE A 45 -11.00 -10.97 -12.61
N GLU A 46 -10.26 -11.90 -13.15
CA GLU A 46 -9.36 -11.71 -14.28
C GLU A 46 -9.74 -12.65 -15.43
N GLY A 47 -9.10 -12.53 -16.55
CA GLY A 47 -9.30 -13.45 -17.68
C GLY A 47 -9.61 -12.73 -18.98
N TRP A 48 -10.00 -13.51 -19.96
CA TRP A 48 -10.19 -13.05 -21.34
C TRP A 48 -11.22 -11.92 -21.45
N GLY A 49 -11.00 -11.02 -22.39
CA GLY A 49 -12.03 -10.10 -22.85
C GLY A 49 -13.30 -10.87 -23.20
N THR A 50 -14.47 -10.30 -22.92
CA THR A 50 -15.80 -10.91 -23.16
C THR A 50 -16.05 -12.26 -22.47
N SER A 51 -15.20 -12.69 -21.53
CA SER A 51 -15.38 -13.93 -20.76
C SER A 51 -16.58 -13.91 -19.81
N GLY A 52 -17.16 -12.73 -19.54
CA GLY A 52 -18.34 -12.59 -18.70
C GLY A 52 -18.01 -12.26 -17.23
N LYS A 53 -16.83 -11.70 -16.93
CA LYS A 53 -16.42 -11.23 -15.59
C LYS A 53 -17.53 -10.44 -14.90
N GLY A 54 -17.91 -9.30 -15.45
CA GLY A 54 -18.92 -8.42 -14.87
C GLY A 54 -20.31 -9.08 -14.72
N SER A 55 -20.71 -9.97 -15.66
CA SER A 55 -21.95 -10.74 -15.54
C SER A 55 -21.91 -11.70 -14.36
N THR A 56 -20.79 -12.38 -14.14
CA THR A 56 -20.60 -13.32 -13.02
C THR A 56 -20.57 -12.56 -11.70
N ILE A 57 -19.82 -11.45 -11.60
CA ILE A 57 -19.83 -10.56 -10.43
C ILE A 57 -21.28 -10.16 -10.11
N GLY A 58 -22.03 -9.65 -11.11
CA GLY A 58 -23.41 -9.22 -10.92
C GLY A 58 -24.34 -10.31 -10.38
N LYS A 59 -24.11 -11.59 -10.73
CA LYS A 59 -24.88 -12.72 -10.20
C LYS A 59 -24.46 -13.09 -8.74
N VAL A 60 -23.18 -13.04 -8.43
CA VAL A 60 -22.66 -13.33 -7.09
C VAL A 60 -23.14 -12.30 -6.08
N ILE A 61 -23.00 -11.01 -6.39
CA ILE A 61 -23.34 -9.92 -5.44
C ILE A 61 -24.83 -9.82 -5.13
N ARG A 62 -25.72 -10.37 -5.96
CA ARG A 62 -27.17 -10.44 -5.66
C ARG A 62 -27.49 -11.21 -4.38
N ASN A 63 -26.56 -12.01 -3.89
CA ASN A 63 -26.72 -12.82 -2.69
C ASN A 63 -26.00 -12.20 -1.47
N ILE A 64 -25.49 -10.97 -1.61
CA ILE A 64 -24.81 -10.23 -0.56
C ILE A 64 -25.55 -8.90 -0.37
N ASP A 65 -25.75 -8.48 0.88
CA ASP A 65 -26.34 -7.18 1.18
C ASP A 65 -25.47 -6.04 0.61
N PRO A 66 -26.07 -5.10 -0.16
CA PRO A 66 -25.32 -4.02 -0.82
C PRO A 66 -24.46 -3.15 0.10
N ARG A 67 -24.75 -3.15 1.40
CA ARG A 67 -23.95 -2.41 2.39
C ARG A 67 -22.62 -3.06 2.71
N PHE A 68 -22.43 -4.32 2.34
CA PHE A 68 -21.24 -5.12 2.70
C PHE A 68 -20.28 -5.31 1.54
N PHE A 69 -20.59 -4.84 0.35
CA PHE A 69 -19.68 -4.97 -0.78
C PHE A 69 -19.52 -3.69 -1.59
N LYS A 70 -18.41 -3.63 -2.29
CA LYS A 70 -18.11 -2.65 -3.34
C LYS A 70 -17.68 -3.42 -4.60
N VAL A 71 -18.10 -2.95 -5.76
CA VAL A 71 -17.59 -3.43 -7.05
C VAL A 71 -16.78 -2.32 -7.67
N VAL A 72 -15.56 -2.64 -8.10
CA VAL A 72 -14.65 -1.69 -8.74
C VAL A 72 -14.20 -2.28 -10.06
N THR A 73 -14.39 -1.55 -11.15
CA THR A 73 -13.84 -1.88 -12.45
C THR A 73 -12.49 -1.19 -12.62
N MET A 74 -11.43 -1.99 -12.78
CA MET A 74 -10.09 -1.49 -13.03
C MET A 74 -9.86 -1.35 -14.54
N SER A 75 -10.24 -0.21 -15.09
CA SER A 75 -9.91 0.18 -16.46
C SER A 75 -8.42 0.50 -16.62
N GLU A 76 -8.00 0.87 -17.83
CA GLU A 76 -6.66 1.43 -18.05
C GLU A 76 -6.39 2.58 -17.06
N PRO A 77 -5.15 2.68 -16.53
CA PRO A 77 -4.80 3.76 -15.63
C PRO A 77 -5.02 5.12 -16.29
N THR A 78 -5.63 6.04 -15.56
CA THR A 78 -5.75 7.44 -15.98
C THR A 78 -4.39 8.14 -15.91
N ASP A 79 -4.23 9.28 -16.62
CA ASP A 79 -3.03 10.11 -16.54
C ASP A 79 -2.70 10.55 -15.11
N GLU A 80 -3.72 10.68 -14.26
CA GLU A 80 -3.52 10.97 -12.85
C GLU A 80 -3.01 9.76 -12.09
N GLU A 81 -3.57 8.58 -12.29
CA GLU A 81 -3.14 7.33 -11.63
C GLU A 81 -1.71 6.94 -12.02
N LEU A 82 -1.29 7.22 -13.27
CA LEU A 82 0.09 7.02 -13.73
C LEU A 82 1.13 7.91 -13.01
N ARG A 83 0.67 8.90 -12.24
CA ARG A 83 1.54 9.73 -11.41
C ARG A 83 1.81 9.14 -10.02
N TYR A 84 1.29 7.97 -9.71
CA TYR A 84 1.45 7.26 -8.45
C TYR A 84 2.13 5.90 -8.67
N PRO A 85 2.63 5.23 -7.61
CA PRO A 85 3.15 3.87 -7.72
C PRO A 85 2.10 2.91 -8.28
N PHE A 86 2.54 1.85 -8.96
CA PHE A 86 1.67 0.84 -9.57
C PHE A 86 0.59 0.30 -8.62
N LEU A 87 0.96 -0.05 -7.39
CA LEU A 87 0.02 -0.61 -6.40
C LEU A 87 -0.94 0.41 -5.79
N TYR A 88 -0.72 1.72 -5.95
CA TYR A 88 -1.52 2.78 -5.34
C TYR A 88 -3.03 2.61 -5.59
N ARG A 89 -3.42 2.41 -6.84
CA ARG A 89 -4.82 2.28 -7.24
C ARG A 89 -5.50 1.04 -6.64
N PHE A 90 -4.75 -0.03 -6.42
CA PHE A 90 -5.25 -1.27 -5.84
C PHE A 90 -5.33 -1.18 -4.31
N PHE A 91 -4.31 -0.63 -3.67
CA PHE A 91 -4.34 -0.38 -2.23
C PHE A 91 -5.50 0.52 -1.80
N LYS A 92 -5.79 1.54 -2.60
CA LYS A 92 -6.91 2.45 -2.36
C LYS A 92 -8.25 1.71 -2.24
N GLU A 93 -8.42 0.61 -2.95
CA GLU A 93 -9.68 -0.13 -3.09
C GLU A 93 -9.81 -1.35 -2.15
N ILE A 94 -8.83 -1.61 -1.27
CA ILE A 94 -8.94 -2.72 -0.31
C ILE A 94 -10.15 -2.52 0.63
N PRO A 95 -10.90 -3.60 0.95
CA PRO A 95 -12.08 -3.50 1.80
C PRO A 95 -11.76 -3.17 3.24
N GLU A 96 -12.75 -2.61 3.93
CA GLU A 96 -12.79 -2.57 5.38
C GLU A 96 -13.03 -3.97 5.96
N ALA A 97 -12.59 -4.18 7.18
CA ALA A 97 -12.87 -5.37 7.96
C ALA A 97 -14.37 -5.73 7.95
N GLY A 98 -14.70 -6.97 7.57
CA GLY A 98 -16.07 -7.45 7.46
C GLY A 98 -16.81 -7.06 6.18
N LYS A 99 -16.11 -6.55 5.16
CA LYS A 99 -16.68 -6.18 3.87
C LYS A 99 -15.97 -6.87 2.70
N PHE A 100 -16.63 -6.85 1.53
CA PHE A 100 -16.12 -7.39 0.28
C PHE A 100 -15.74 -6.27 -0.69
N THR A 101 -14.64 -6.44 -1.42
CA THR A 101 -14.37 -5.69 -2.65
C THR A 101 -14.26 -6.68 -3.80
N PHE A 102 -15.14 -6.52 -4.79
CA PHE A 102 -15.09 -7.25 -6.06
C PHE A 102 -14.36 -6.38 -7.08
N LEU A 103 -13.28 -6.92 -7.64
CA LEU A 103 -12.50 -6.23 -8.68
C LEU A 103 -12.80 -6.88 -10.04
N ASP A 104 -13.36 -6.10 -10.97
CA ASP A 104 -13.50 -6.48 -12.37
C ASP A 104 -12.24 -6.02 -13.11
N SER A 105 -11.37 -6.97 -13.38
CA SER A 105 -9.96 -6.79 -13.75
C SER A 105 -9.11 -6.18 -12.62
N GLY A 106 -7.80 -6.30 -12.72
CA GLY A 106 -6.89 -5.81 -11.71
C GLY A 106 -5.43 -5.84 -12.14
N TRP A 107 -4.58 -6.33 -11.28
CA TRP A 107 -3.14 -6.26 -11.47
C TRP A 107 -2.58 -7.25 -12.50
N LEU A 108 -3.22 -8.41 -12.74
CA LEU A 108 -2.81 -9.34 -13.81
C LEU A 108 -3.02 -8.71 -15.18
N GLU A 109 -4.22 -8.19 -15.43
CA GLU A 109 -4.55 -7.60 -16.72
C GLU A 109 -3.59 -6.45 -17.04
N GLN A 110 -3.37 -5.55 -16.09
CA GLN A 110 -2.48 -4.41 -16.29
C GLN A 110 -1.05 -4.85 -16.59
N ILE A 111 -0.45 -5.74 -15.78
CA ILE A 111 0.93 -6.21 -15.97
C ILE A 111 1.10 -6.94 -17.29
N CYS A 112 0.19 -7.90 -17.58
CA CYS A 112 0.26 -8.67 -18.80
C CYS A 112 0.07 -7.82 -20.05
N ARG A 113 -0.89 -6.89 -20.00
CA ARG A 113 -1.17 -5.99 -21.11
C ARG A 113 0.01 -5.09 -21.41
N GLU A 114 0.54 -4.39 -20.42
CA GLU A 114 1.68 -3.49 -20.60
C GLU A 114 2.92 -4.21 -21.10
N HIS A 115 3.15 -5.44 -20.61
CA HIS A 115 4.26 -6.27 -21.09
C HIS A 115 4.05 -6.77 -22.53
N LEU A 116 2.83 -7.21 -22.89
CA LEU A 116 2.49 -7.66 -24.24
C LEU A 116 2.53 -6.53 -25.27
N GLU A 117 2.21 -5.30 -24.87
CA GLU A 117 2.30 -4.08 -25.67
C GLU A 117 3.75 -3.53 -25.76
N GLY A 118 4.69 -4.11 -25.01
CA GLY A 118 6.10 -3.67 -24.98
C GLY A 118 6.33 -2.36 -24.22
N LYS A 119 5.39 -1.98 -23.34
CA LYS A 119 5.52 -0.81 -22.45
C LYS A 119 6.44 -1.07 -21.27
N THR A 120 6.59 -2.33 -20.87
CA THR A 120 7.48 -2.79 -19.79
C THR A 120 8.46 -3.83 -20.32
N ASP A 121 9.69 -3.77 -19.84
CA ASP A 121 10.72 -4.77 -20.11
C ASP A 121 10.63 -5.96 -19.11
N GLU A 122 11.49 -6.96 -19.28
CA GLU A 122 11.52 -8.14 -18.39
C GLU A 122 11.91 -7.79 -16.94
N LYS A 123 12.75 -6.77 -16.75
CA LYS A 123 13.15 -6.33 -15.40
C LYS A 123 11.99 -5.65 -14.67
N GLU A 124 11.28 -4.77 -15.35
CA GLU A 124 10.10 -4.11 -14.80
C GLU A 124 8.97 -5.11 -14.56
N TYR A 125 8.76 -6.05 -15.49
CA TYR A 125 7.82 -7.16 -15.29
C TYR A 125 8.15 -7.94 -14.01
N ALA A 126 9.41 -8.35 -13.82
CA ALA A 126 9.83 -9.09 -12.64
C ALA A 126 9.63 -8.28 -11.33
N SER A 127 9.94 -6.98 -11.35
CA SER A 127 9.70 -6.08 -10.22
C SER A 127 8.21 -6.00 -9.86
N ARG A 128 7.33 -5.86 -10.85
CA ARG A 128 5.88 -5.81 -10.62
C ARG A 128 5.30 -7.13 -10.10
N ILE A 129 5.87 -8.27 -10.53
CA ILE A 129 5.51 -9.58 -9.97
C ILE A 129 5.86 -9.65 -8.48
N GLU A 130 7.05 -9.17 -8.11
CA GLU A 130 7.47 -9.10 -6.70
C GLU A 130 6.55 -8.17 -5.90
N SER A 131 6.24 -6.99 -6.41
CA SER A 131 5.30 -6.04 -5.81
C SER A 131 3.93 -6.68 -5.53
N VAL A 132 3.37 -7.42 -6.50
CA VAL A 132 2.10 -8.13 -6.34
C VAL A 132 2.18 -9.23 -5.27
N ARG A 133 3.25 -10.02 -5.28
CA ARG A 133 3.47 -11.07 -4.27
C ARG A 133 3.53 -10.47 -2.86
N ASN A 134 4.26 -9.39 -2.67
CA ASN A 134 4.36 -8.68 -1.39
C ASN A 134 3.01 -8.09 -0.99
N PHE A 135 2.29 -7.47 -1.92
CA PHE A 135 0.95 -6.92 -1.68
C PHE A 135 -0.05 -7.99 -1.23
N GLU A 136 -0.16 -9.09 -1.99
CA GLU A 136 -1.07 -10.19 -1.65
C GLU A 136 -0.70 -10.83 -0.30
N ARG A 137 0.59 -11.04 -0.04
CA ARG A 137 1.09 -11.60 1.22
C ARG A 137 0.81 -10.64 2.39
N GLN A 138 1.14 -9.37 2.29
CA GLN A 138 0.87 -8.37 3.34
C GLN A 138 -0.62 -8.37 3.71
N LEU A 139 -1.51 -8.44 2.72
CA LEU A 139 -2.94 -8.50 2.97
C LEU A 139 -3.35 -9.79 3.67
N THR A 140 -2.91 -10.95 3.17
CA THR A 140 -3.27 -12.25 3.79
C THR A 140 -2.68 -12.40 5.18
N ASP A 141 -1.45 -11.94 5.41
CA ASP A 141 -0.81 -11.91 6.73
C ASP A 141 -1.56 -11.00 7.74
N ASN A 142 -2.28 -10.01 7.23
CA ASN A 142 -3.16 -9.13 8.02
C ASN A 142 -4.64 -9.58 8.01
N GLY A 143 -4.90 -10.85 7.74
CA GLY A 143 -6.22 -11.48 7.89
C GLY A 143 -7.19 -11.23 6.72
N TYR A 144 -6.73 -10.72 5.59
CA TYR A 144 -7.56 -10.61 4.39
C TYR A 144 -7.73 -11.97 3.72
N LEU A 145 -8.94 -12.28 3.29
CA LEU A 145 -9.19 -13.37 2.35
C LEU A 145 -9.08 -12.83 0.92
N VAL A 146 -8.07 -13.30 0.18
CA VAL A 146 -7.82 -12.90 -1.22
C VAL A 146 -8.11 -14.07 -2.14
N LEU A 147 -9.14 -13.94 -2.98
CA LEU A 147 -9.58 -14.93 -3.95
C LEU A 147 -9.37 -14.41 -5.36
N LYS A 148 -8.66 -15.16 -6.19
CA LYS A 148 -8.32 -14.77 -7.57
C LYS A 148 -8.93 -15.75 -8.55
N PHE A 149 -9.89 -15.27 -9.34
CA PHE A 149 -10.58 -16.04 -10.38
C PHE A 149 -10.07 -15.64 -11.76
N PHE A 150 -9.65 -16.63 -12.54
CA PHE A 150 -9.33 -16.44 -13.95
C PHE A 150 -10.45 -17.04 -14.82
N MET A 151 -11.20 -16.18 -15.52
CA MET A 151 -12.34 -16.57 -16.37
C MET A 151 -11.82 -17.05 -17.72
N GLN A 152 -11.72 -18.39 -17.87
CA GLN A 152 -11.20 -19.04 -19.07
C GLN A 152 -12.32 -19.32 -20.07
N ILE A 153 -12.14 -18.87 -21.31
CA ILE A 153 -12.96 -19.25 -22.47
C ILE A 153 -12.06 -19.62 -23.64
N GLU A 154 -12.59 -20.43 -24.56
CA GLU A 154 -11.88 -20.80 -25.78
C GLU A 154 -11.89 -19.66 -26.81
N LYS A 155 -10.87 -19.60 -27.67
CA LYS A 155 -10.70 -18.57 -28.70
C LYS A 155 -11.96 -18.39 -29.56
N LYS A 156 -12.61 -19.49 -29.93
CA LYS A 156 -13.80 -19.49 -30.79
C LYS A 156 -15.00 -18.87 -30.08
N GLU A 157 -15.17 -19.19 -28.80
CA GLU A 157 -16.24 -18.64 -27.97
C GLU A 157 -16.00 -17.15 -27.69
N GLN A 158 -14.77 -16.74 -27.39
CA GLN A 158 -14.41 -15.33 -27.24
C GLN A 158 -14.81 -14.53 -28.49
N LYS A 159 -14.36 -14.99 -29.68
CA LYS A 159 -14.67 -14.32 -30.94
C LYS A 159 -16.18 -14.20 -31.20
N LYS A 160 -16.93 -15.26 -30.89
CA LYS A 160 -18.39 -15.23 -31.02
C LYS A 160 -19.03 -14.16 -30.14
N ARG A 161 -18.65 -14.12 -28.85
CA ARG A 161 -19.16 -13.13 -27.89
C ARG A 161 -18.78 -11.71 -28.25
N GLU A 162 -17.57 -11.49 -28.77
CA GLU A 162 -17.16 -10.19 -29.28
C GLU A 162 -18.08 -9.73 -30.44
N GLN A 163 -18.38 -10.62 -31.39
CA GLN A 163 -19.24 -10.32 -32.50
C GLN A 163 -20.66 -9.98 -32.04
N ASP A 164 -21.25 -10.81 -31.16
CA ASP A 164 -22.56 -10.57 -30.58
C ASP A 164 -22.67 -9.21 -29.88
N LEU A 165 -21.61 -8.79 -29.16
CA LEU A 165 -21.55 -7.48 -28.48
C LEU A 165 -21.37 -6.31 -29.46
N LEU A 166 -20.60 -6.49 -30.53
CA LEU A 166 -20.34 -5.45 -31.54
C LEU A 166 -21.55 -5.16 -32.43
N GLU A 167 -22.44 -6.12 -32.63
CA GLU A 167 -23.66 -5.96 -33.43
C GLU A 167 -24.66 -4.97 -32.81
N SER A 168 -24.69 -4.82 -31.48
CA SER A 168 -25.59 -3.91 -30.79
C SER A 168 -24.92 -2.58 -30.44
N LYS A 169 -25.61 -1.47 -30.75
CA LYS A 169 -25.18 -0.11 -30.36
C LYS A 169 -25.04 0.06 -28.83
N ASP A 170 -25.85 -0.68 -28.07
CA ASP A 170 -25.89 -0.59 -26.61
C ASP A 170 -24.78 -1.38 -25.92
N THR A 171 -24.13 -2.32 -26.63
CA THR A 171 -23.12 -3.21 -26.04
C THR A 171 -21.73 -3.10 -26.68
N LYS A 172 -21.63 -2.54 -27.89
CA LYS A 172 -20.33 -2.44 -28.63
C LYS A 172 -19.20 -1.75 -27.86
N TRP A 173 -19.52 -0.83 -26.97
CA TRP A 173 -18.57 -0.11 -26.14
C TRP A 173 -17.86 -1.02 -25.10
N ARG A 174 -18.39 -2.24 -24.88
CA ARG A 174 -17.81 -3.22 -23.96
C ARG A 174 -16.65 -4.00 -24.55
N VAL A 175 -16.43 -3.88 -25.86
CA VAL A 175 -15.33 -4.55 -26.55
C VAL A 175 -14.26 -3.52 -26.88
N SER A 176 -13.11 -3.64 -26.21
CA SER A 176 -11.98 -2.77 -26.46
C SER A 176 -11.16 -3.21 -27.69
N LEU A 177 -10.30 -2.34 -28.20
CA LEU A 177 -9.34 -2.70 -29.22
C LEU A 177 -8.36 -3.79 -28.75
N PHE A 178 -8.07 -3.79 -27.46
CA PHE A 178 -7.21 -4.80 -26.86
C PHE A 178 -7.89 -6.18 -26.84
N ASP A 179 -9.18 -6.27 -26.55
CA ASP A 179 -9.92 -7.55 -26.60
C ASP A 179 -9.84 -8.18 -28.00
N GLN A 180 -9.99 -7.38 -29.04
CA GLN A 180 -9.89 -7.85 -30.44
C GLN A 180 -8.46 -8.29 -30.78
N TRP A 181 -7.46 -7.54 -30.30
CA TRP A 181 -6.06 -7.90 -30.47
C TRP A 181 -5.73 -9.19 -29.71
N GLU A 182 -6.24 -9.33 -28.48
CA GLU A 182 -6.10 -10.50 -27.63
C GLU A 182 -6.62 -11.78 -28.32
N ASN A 183 -7.82 -11.73 -28.91
CA ASN A 183 -8.36 -12.85 -29.68
C ASN A 183 -7.47 -13.22 -30.86
N THR A 184 -6.96 -12.23 -31.61
CA THR A 184 -6.06 -12.47 -32.75
C THR A 184 -4.77 -13.14 -32.31
N HIS A 185 -4.25 -12.73 -31.15
CA HIS A 185 -2.99 -13.22 -30.56
C HIS A 185 -3.19 -14.21 -29.41
N TYR A 186 -4.32 -14.93 -29.39
CA TYR A 186 -4.77 -15.79 -28.31
C TYR A 186 -3.69 -16.71 -27.71
N LYS A 187 -2.88 -17.38 -28.56
CA LYS A 187 -1.79 -18.26 -28.07
C LYS A 187 -0.70 -17.48 -27.30
N LYS A 188 -0.38 -16.27 -27.75
CA LYS A 188 0.62 -15.40 -27.10
C LYS A 188 0.09 -14.94 -25.73
N CYS A 189 -1.16 -14.48 -25.69
CA CYS A 189 -1.82 -14.04 -24.46
C CYS A 189 -2.00 -15.21 -23.46
N LYS A 190 -2.43 -16.39 -23.92
CA LYS A 190 -2.56 -17.58 -23.09
C LYS A 190 -1.23 -17.96 -22.42
N LYS A 191 -0.09 -17.84 -23.14
CA LYS A 191 1.23 -18.09 -22.57
C LYS A 191 1.59 -17.06 -21.50
N ALA A 192 1.33 -15.77 -21.76
CA ALA A 192 1.60 -14.69 -20.81
C ALA A 192 0.76 -14.84 -19.54
N PHE A 193 -0.55 -15.05 -19.65
CA PHE A 193 -1.43 -15.28 -18.51
C PHE A 193 -1.03 -16.52 -17.70
N SER A 194 -0.68 -17.60 -18.41
CA SER A 194 -0.23 -18.84 -17.74
C SER A 194 1.07 -18.61 -16.95
N LYS A 195 2.03 -17.88 -17.51
CA LYS A 195 3.28 -17.51 -16.82
C LYS A 195 2.97 -16.66 -15.61
N TYR A 196 2.23 -15.57 -15.77
CA TYR A 196 1.86 -14.67 -14.70
C TYR A 196 1.17 -15.40 -13.53
N MET A 197 0.13 -16.20 -13.82
CA MET A 197 -0.55 -16.96 -12.78
C MET A 197 0.39 -17.93 -12.07
N SER A 198 1.34 -18.57 -12.80
CA SER A 198 2.33 -19.43 -12.16
C SER A 198 3.29 -18.65 -11.26
N ASP A 199 3.69 -17.45 -11.69
CA ASP A 199 4.61 -16.57 -10.94
C ASP A 199 3.97 -15.98 -9.69
N THR A 200 2.63 -15.83 -9.65
CA THR A 200 1.88 -15.21 -8.54
C THR A 200 0.95 -16.19 -7.79
N ASN A 201 1.06 -17.50 -8.04
CA ASN A 201 0.26 -18.49 -7.34
C ASN A 201 0.84 -18.80 -5.97
N ALA A 202 0.20 -18.33 -4.91
CA ALA A 202 0.58 -18.60 -3.52
C ALA A 202 -0.53 -19.40 -2.81
N SER A 203 -0.16 -20.22 -1.83
CA SER A 203 -1.13 -20.99 -1.03
C SER A 203 -2.09 -20.09 -0.26
N SER A 204 -1.63 -18.90 0.16
CA SER A 204 -2.45 -17.89 0.85
C SER A 204 -3.38 -17.11 -0.08
N ALA A 205 -3.06 -17.03 -1.37
CA ALA A 205 -3.85 -16.35 -2.40
C ALA A 205 -3.77 -17.13 -3.72
N PRO A 206 -4.44 -18.29 -3.82
CA PRO A 206 -4.35 -19.16 -5.01
C PRO A 206 -5.18 -18.64 -6.17
N TRP A 207 -4.80 -19.02 -7.39
CA TRP A 207 -5.57 -18.80 -8.60
C TRP A 207 -6.56 -19.95 -8.82
N TYR A 208 -7.82 -19.58 -9.05
CA TYR A 208 -8.90 -20.49 -9.46
C TYR A 208 -9.23 -20.26 -10.93
N ILE A 209 -9.01 -21.24 -11.78
CA ILE A 209 -9.37 -21.16 -13.20
C ILE A 209 -10.81 -21.62 -13.36
N ILE A 210 -11.67 -20.73 -13.84
CA ILE A 210 -13.11 -20.92 -13.99
C ILE A 210 -13.43 -21.19 -15.46
N ASP A 211 -14.09 -22.29 -15.76
CA ASP A 211 -14.66 -22.53 -17.08
C ASP A 211 -15.84 -21.57 -17.30
N ALA A 212 -15.60 -20.54 -18.11
CA ALA A 212 -16.56 -19.49 -18.40
C ALA A 212 -17.28 -19.72 -19.76
N GLY A 213 -17.19 -20.90 -20.33
CA GLY A 213 -17.91 -21.29 -21.53
C GLY A 213 -19.44 -21.24 -21.35
N ASP A 214 -19.95 -21.70 -20.21
CA ASP A 214 -21.34 -21.52 -19.79
C ASP A 214 -21.44 -20.56 -18.60
N GLN A 215 -22.35 -19.59 -18.66
CA GLN A 215 -22.48 -18.56 -17.63
C GLN A 215 -23.02 -19.07 -16.29
N LYS A 216 -23.87 -20.12 -16.29
CA LYS A 216 -24.42 -20.70 -15.05
C LYS A 216 -23.38 -21.58 -14.38
N TRP A 217 -22.60 -22.28 -15.20
CA TRP A 217 -21.49 -23.08 -14.72
C TRP A 217 -20.40 -22.22 -14.11
N ALA A 218 -20.04 -21.11 -14.76
CA ALA A 218 -19.11 -20.13 -14.21
C ALA A 218 -19.59 -19.55 -12.86
N GLU A 219 -20.87 -19.16 -12.77
CA GLU A 219 -21.47 -18.68 -11.52
C GLU A 219 -21.35 -19.74 -10.41
N LEU A 220 -21.67 -21.00 -10.69
CA LEU A 220 -21.62 -22.08 -9.71
C LEU A 220 -20.21 -22.32 -9.20
N GLN A 221 -19.23 -22.44 -10.10
CA GLN A 221 -17.82 -22.65 -9.72
C GLN A 221 -17.33 -21.51 -8.81
N VAL A 222 -17.62 -20.25 -9.15
CA VAL A 222 -17.23 -19.09 -8.33
C VAL A 222 -17.93 -19.11 -6.98
N MET A 223 -19.23 -19.40 -6.93
CA MET A 223 -20.00 -19.41 -5.69
C MET A 223 -19.50 -20.49 -4.71
N GLU A 224 -19.32 -21.73 -5.20
CA GLU A 224 -18.84 -22.83 -4.37
C GLU A 224 -17.41 -22.58 -3.88
N THR A 225 -16.53 -22.04 -4.74
CA THR A 225 -15.16 -21.69 -4.34
C THR A 225 -15.17 -20.58 -3.29
N LEU A 226 -16.01 -19.54 -3.47
CA LEU A 226 -16.14 -18.45 -2.52
C LEU A 226 -16.65 -18.96 -1.16
N VAL A 227 -17.72 -19.76 -1.14
CA VAL A 227 -18.30 -20.36 0.08
C VAL A 227 -17.25 -21.19 0.81
N SER A 228 -16.59 -22.13 0.13
CA SER A 228 -15.61 -23.02 0.74
C SER A 228 -14.43 -22.24 1.35
N ASN A 229 -13.90 -21.24 0.64
CA ASN A 229 -12.78 -20.46 1.15
C ASN A 229 -13.18 -19.54 2.33
N ILE A 230 -14.40 -19.00 2.34
CA ILE A 230 -14.92 -18.26 3.49
C ILE A 230 -15.04 -19.17 4.72
N GLU A 231 -15.57 -20.40 4.55
CA GLU A 231 -15.66 -21.37 5.65
C GLU A 231 -14.28 -21.72 6.23
N VAL A 232 -13.28 -21.93 5.37
CA VAL A 232 -11.88 -22.17 5.79
C VAL A 232 -11.32 -20.95 6.52
N ALA A 233 -11.53 -19.72 6.02
CA ALA A 233 -11.06 -18.50 6.66
C ALA A 233 -11.66 -18.30 8.05
N LEU A 234 -12.95 -18.62 8.22
CA LEU A 234 -13.62 -18.55 9.51
C LEU A 234 -13.09 -19.56 10.55
N GLN A 235 -12.59 -20.72 10.09
CA GLN A 235 -11.98 -21.74 10.97
C GLN A 235 -10.54 -21.37 11.37
N ASN A 236 -9.80 -20.66 10.52
CA ASN A 236 -8.36 -20.44 10.66
C ASN A 236 -7.96 -19.10 11.33
N GLN A 237 -8.88 -18.37 11.94
CA GLN A 237 -8.63 -17.03 12.50
C GLN A 237 -7.58 -16.95 13.63
N ALA A 238 -7.20 -18.06 14.24
CA ALA A 238 -6.32 -18.09 15.40
C ALA A 238 -4.83 -18.38 15.08
N HIS A 239 -4.44 -18.39 13.82
CA HIS A 239 -3.08 -18.79 13.46
C HIS A 239 -2.14 -17.57 13.46
N SER A 240 -1.03 -17.67 14.24
CA SER A 240 0.06 -16.70 14.12
C SER A 240 0.75 -16.86 12.77
N VAL A 241 0.90 -15.76 12.06
CA VAL A 241 1.60 -15.73 10.78
C VAL A 241 3.11 -15.79 11.02
N PRO A 242 3.87 -16.60 10.26
CA PRO A 242 5.32 -16.63 10.37
C PRO A 242 5.93 -15.24 10.12
N ILE A 243 6.86 -14.85 10.98
CA ILE A 243 7.60 -13.60 10.81
C ILE A 243 8.73 -13.88 9.80
N LEU A 244 8.67 -13.22 8.66
CA LEU A 244 9.71 -13.33 7.65
C LEU A 244 10.98 -12.61 8.11
N GLN A 245 12.12 -13.22 7.85
CA GLN A 245 13.40 -12.55 8.03
C GLN A 245 13.53 -11.42 7.00
N ASN A 246 14.10 -10.30 7.44
CA ASN A 246 14.40 -9.19 6.54
C ASN A 246 15.44 -9.64 5.48
N VAL A 247 15.10 -9.43 4.22
CA VAL A 247 15.96 -9.77 3.07
C VAL A 247 16.67 -8.54 2.47
N PHE A 248 16.37 -7.35 2.97
CA PHE A 248 16.95 -6.11 2.46
C PHE A 248 18.29 -5.82 3.12
N PRO A 249 19.31 -5.35 2.37
CA PRO A 249 20.55 -4.85 2.93
C PRO A 249 20.28 -3.70 3.90
N LEU A 250 20.85 -3.81 5.09
CA LEU A 250 20.75 -2.79 6.15
C LEU A 250 22.10 -2.13 6.36
N GLU A 251 22.09 -0.81 6.44
CA GLU A 251 23.26 0.00 6.78
C GLU A 251 23.43 0.13 8.30
N PRO A 252 24.66 0.16 8.81
CA PRO A 252 24.90 0.42 10.22
C PRO A 252 24.39 1.80 10.65
N ILE A 253 23.79 1.88 11.84
CA ILE A 253 23.34 3.13 12.44
C ILE A 253 23.66 3.11 13.94
N PRO A 254 24.14 4.22 14.54
CA PRO A 254 24.44 4.29 15.97
C PRO A 254 23.16 4.10 16.80
N ARG A 255 23.31 3.61 18.02
CA ARG A 255 22.23 3.64 19.02
C ARG A 255 22.02 5.07 19.50
N LEU A 256 20.82 5.37 19.99
CA LEU A 256 20.46 6.70 20.46
C LEU A 256 21.39 7.19 21.59
N ALA A 257 21.81 6.28 22.48
CA ALA A 257 22.73 6.57 23.57
C ALA A 257 24.14 6.94 23.09
N ASP A 258 24.55 6.52 21.89
CA ASP A 258 25.87 6.76 21.31
C ASP A 258 25.92 8.06 20.48
N ILE A 259 24.80 8.77 20.35
CA ILE A 259 24.72 10.00 19.56
C ILE A 259 25.28 11.16 20.37
N ASP A 260 26.34 11.78 19.85
CA ASP A 260 26.90 12.99 20.43
C ASP A 260 25.98 14.19 20.17
N LEU A 261 25.41 14.73 21.25
CA LEU A 261 24.53 15.90 21.23
C LEU A 261 25.25 17.19 21.63
N GLN A 262 26.54 17.11 22.03
CA GLN A 262 27.31 18.26 22.48
C GLN A 262 27.86 19.06 21.28
N ASP A 263 28.15 20.32 21.51
CA ASP A 263 28.76 21.23 20.52
C ASP A 263 27.98 21.35 19.16
N LYS A 264 26.73 20.91 19.12
CA LYS A 264 25.84 21.05 17.95
C LYS A 264 25.03 22.35 18.07
N ILE A 265 25.71 23.49 18.03
CA ILE A 265 25.12 24.81 18.27
C ILE A 265 25.44 25.75 17.11
N LEU A 266 24.43 26.54 16.71
CA LEU A 266 24.55 27.58 15.68
C LEU A 266 24.17 28.93 16.27
N ASN A 267 25.03 29.96 16.08
CA ASN A 267 24.67 31.31 16.44
C ASN A 267 23.60 31.89 15.50
N ASP A 268 22.96 33.00 15.90
CA ASP A 268 21.83 33.57 15.18
C ASP A 268 22.17 34.14 13.81
N GLU A 269 23.37 34.69 13.64
CA GLU A 269 23.81 35.29 12.37
C GLU A 269 24.10 34.19 11.33
N GLU A 270 24.89 33.19 11.74
CA GLU A 270 25.18 32.02 10.89
C GLU A 270 23.89 31.31 10.48
N TYR A 271 23.01 31.04 11.46
CA TYR A 271 21.72 30.44 11.21
C TYR A 271 20.90 31.18 10.15
N LYS A 272 20.72 32.49 10.31
CA LYS A 272 19.94 33.32 9.35
C LYS A 272 20.55 33.31 7.96
N LYS A 273 21.87 33.41 7.86
CA LYS A 273 22.61 33.39 6.60
C LYS A 273 22.46 32.05 5.88
N GLU A 274 22.78 30.96 6.57
CA GLU A 274 22.69 29.62 5.98
C GLU A 274 21.25 29.25 5.62
N LEU A 275 20.29 29.51 6.50
CA LEU A 275 18.87 29.24 6.25
C LEU A 275 18.40 29.87 4.94
N LYS A 276 18.69 31.16 4.73
CA LYS A 276 18.31 31.86 3.52
C LYS A 276 18.92 31.27 2.25
N GLN A 277 20.21 30.92 2.31
CA GLN A 277 20.91 30.31 1.17
C GLN A 277 20.33 28.94 0.81
N LEU A 278 20.16 28.08 1.81
CA LEU A 278 19.61 26.71 1.60
C LEU A 278 18.17 26.74 1.12
N GLN A 279 17.35 27.67 1.62
CA GLN A 279 15.96 27.83 1.14
C GLN A 279 15.90 28.28 -0.32
N ILE A 280 16.76 29.20 -0.76
CA ILE A 280 16.87 29.58 -2.17
C ILE A 280 17.27 28.40 -3.04
N GLU A 281 18.26 27.63 -2.59
CA GLU A 281 18.73 26.43 -3.30
C GLU A 281 17.64 25.37 -3.41
N LEU A 282 16.97 25.04 -2.30
CA LEU A 282 15.87 24.08 -2.26
C LEU A 282 14.70 24.50 -3.18
N GLY A 283 14.37 25.78 -3.24
CA GLY A 283 13.36 26.32 -4.17
C GLY A 283 13.73 26.07 -5.64
N LYS A 284 15.00 26.22 -6.00
CA LYS A 284 15.49 25.90 -7.37
C LYS A 284 15.39 24.39 -7.65
N LEU A 285 15.75 23.56 -6.70
CA LEU A 285 15.63 22.09 -6.82
C LEU A 285 14.18 21.64 -6.92
N HIS A 286 13.28 22.25 -6.17
CA HIS A 286 11.85 21.97 -6.25
C HIS A 286 11.28 22.15 -7.67
N ASN A 287 11.66 23.22 -8.35
CA ASN A 287 11.28 23.43 -9.75
C ASN A 287 11.82 22.34 -10.69
N LYS A 288 13.02 21.82 -10.42
CA LYS A 288 13.58 20.71 -11.21
C LYS A 288 12.83 19.40 -10.96
N LEU A 289 12.52 19.09 -9.68
CA LEU A 289 11.73 17.91 -9.31
C LEU A 289 10.37 17.91 -10.02
N TYR A 290 9.67 19.05 -10.01
CA TYR A 290 8.37 19.20 -10.67
C TYR A 290 8.46 18.89 -12.18
N ARG A 291 9.43 19.46 -12.88
CA ARG A 291 9.62 19.25 -14.33
C ARG A 291 10.06 17.83 -14.68
N LYS A 292 10.90 17.22 -13.84
CA LYS A 292 11.37 15.85 -14.04
C LYS A 292 10.41 14.79 -13.52
N ARG A 293 9.28 15.20 -12.89
CA ARG A 293 8.30 14.29 -12.31
C ARG A 293 8.87 13.37 -11.21
N ILE A 294 9.84 13.84 -10.45
CA ILE A 294 10.46 13.07 -9.36
C ILE A 294 9.69 13.33 -8.07
N PRO A 295 9.02 12.31 -7.46
CA PRO A 295 8.36 12.46 -6.18
C PRO A 295 9.37 12.45 -5.03
N VAL A 296 9.09 13.20 -3.97
CA VAL A 296 9.92 13.22 -2.75
C VAL A 296 9.04 12.95 -1.54
N ILE A 297 9.50 12.06 -0.67
CA ILE A 297 8.82 11.71 0.57
C ILE A 297 9.79 11.99 1.71
N ILE A 298 9.43 12.91 2.60
CA ILE A 298 10.22 13.26 3.77
C ILE A 298 9.44 12.84 5.01
N THR A 299 10.03 11.99 5.84
CA THR A 299 9.42 11.49 7.07
C THR A 299 10.11 12.06 8.30
N TYR A 300 9.32 12.41 9.30
CA TYR A 300 9.78 12.92 10.56
C TYR A 300 9.27 12.05 11.71
N GLU A 301 10.20 11.38 12.37
CA GLU A 301 10.01 10.74 13.67
C GLU A 301 10.95 11.38 14.69
N GLY A 302 10.71 11.19 15.97
CA GLY A 302 11.53 11.74 17.04
C GLY A 302 10.74 11.99 18.30
N TRP A 303 11.46 12.29 19.36
CA TRP A 303 10.89 12.52 20.68
C TRP A 303 9.84 13.65 20.67
N ASP A 304 8.90 13.59 21.61
CA ASP A 304 7.97 14.70 21.80
C ASP A 304 8.75 15.95 22.21
N ALA A 305 8.33 17.10 21.70
CA ALA A 305 9.07 18.38 21.80
C ALA A 305 10.46 18.43 21.14
N ALA A 306 10.90 17.40 20.41
CA ALA A 306 12.22 17.42 19.75
C ALA A 306 12.36 18.51 18.66
N GLY A 307 11.24 18.98 18.06
CA GLY A 307 11.29 20.08 17.10
C GLY A 307 10.91 19.72 15.68
N LYS A 308 10.24 18.57 15.47
CA LYS A 308 9.74 18.09 14.18
C LYS A 308 9.02 19.19 13.37
N GLY A 309 7.96 19.79 13.90
CA GLY A 309 7.20 20.83 13.22
C GLY A 309 8.00 22.08 12.84
N GLY A 310 9.05 22.40 13.64
CA GLY A 310 9.95 23.52 13.32
C GLY A 310 10.84 23.23 12.11
N ASN A 311 11.30 22.00 11.93
CA ASN A 311 12.03 21.54 10.75
C ASN A 311 11.12 21.54 9.51
N ILE A 312 9.94 20.92 9.62
CA ILE A 312 8.92 20.89 8.54
C ILE A 312 8.63 22.31 8.04
N LYS A 313 8.42 23.25 8.96
CA LYS A 313 8.13 24.66 8.59
C LYS A 313 9.25 25.28 7.75
N ARG A 314 10.55 25.09 8.10
CA ARG A 314 11.68 25.72 7.38
C ARG A 314 11.87 25.16 5.99
N ILE A 315 11.59 23.88 5.80
CA ILE A 315 11.58 23.27 4.47
C ILE A 315 10.37 23.81 3.67
N THR A 316 9.20 23.90 4.31
CA THR A 316 7.96 24.41 3.66
C THR A 316 8.12 25.80 3.10
N GLU A 317 8.73 26.69 3.85
CA GLU A 317 8.94 28.11 3.48
C GLU A 317 9.75 28.28 2.18
N ALA A 318 10.49 27.26 1.75
CA ALA A 318 11.30 27.26 0.54
C ALA A 318 10.55 26.79 -0.71
N LEU A 319 9.35 26.25 -0.59
CA LEU A 319 8.66 25.51 -1.63
C LEU A 319 7.42 26.25 -2.17
N ASP A 320 7.10 26.02 -3.44
CA ASP A 320 5.81 26.46 -4.00
C ASP A 320 4.67 25.63 -3.36
N PRO A 321 3.63 26.28 -2.78
CA PRO A 321 2.56 25.57 -2.07
C PRO A 321 1.75 24.60 -2.94
N ARG A 322 1.80 24.74 -4.25
CA ARG A 322 1.11 23.84 -5.18
C ARG A 322 1.83 22.52 -5.40
N GLY A 323 3.11 22.45 -5.07
CA GLY A 323 3.99 21.29 -5.30
C GLY A 323 4.33 20.50 -4.05
N TYR A 324 3.67 20.75 -2.92
CA TYR A 324 3.90 19.98 -1.71
C TYR A 324 2.64 19.77 -0.85
N GLU A 325 2.69 18.77 0.00
CA GLU A 325 1.69 18.50 1.01
C GLU A 325 2.37 18.19 2.36
N VAL A 326 1.76 18.64 3.45
CA VAL A 326 2.12 18.23 4.82
C VAL A 326 1.06 17.27 5.31
N GLN A 327 1.46 16.09 5.72
CA GLN A 327 0.58 15.03 6.22
C GLN A 327 0.78 14.90 7.74
N PRO A 328 -0.01 15.57 8.58
CA PRO A 328 -0.01 15.35 10.03
C PRO A 328 -0.71 14.02 10.30
N ILE A 329 0.02 13.08 10.90
CA ILE A 329 -0.50 11.77 11.22
C ILE A 329 -0.91 11.73 12.70
N ALA A 330 -2.21 11.67 12.93
CA ALA A 330 -2.82 11.47 14.24
C ALA A 330 -3.28 10.02 14.43
N SER A 331 -3.97 9.72 15.52
CA SER A 331 -4.64 8.44 15.74
C SER A 331 -5.51 8.08 14.53
N PRO A 332 -5.50 6.82 14.06
CA PRO A 332 -6.25 6.44 12.88
C PRO A 332 -7.76 6.56 13.11
N GLU A 333 -8.46 7.08 12.10
CA GLU A 333 -9.92 7.15 12.05
C GLU A 333 -10.55 5.73 11.98
N PRO A 334 -11.82 5.54 12.33
CA PRO A 334 -12.48 4.23 12.32
C PRO A 334 -12.35 3.50 10.98
N HIS A 335 -12.47 4.21 9.86
CA HIS A 335 -12.34 3.63 8.52
C HIS A 335 -10.89 3.26 8.15
N GLU A 336 -9.89 3.94 8.75
CA GLU A 336 -8.47 3.61 8.62
C GLU A 336 -8.12 2.38 9.47
N LYS A 337 -8.63 2.30 10.72
CA LYS A 337 -8.47 1.13 11.61
C LYS A 337 -9.08 -0.15 11.04
N ALA A 338 -10.12 0.00 10.22
CA ALA A 338 -10.78 -1.14 9.58
C ALA A 338 -10.01 -1.68 8.36
N ARG A 339 -8.85 -1.14 8.03
CA ARG A 339 -8.00 -1.55 6.90
C ARG A 339 -6.59 -1.84 7.35
N HIS A 340 -5.79 -2.40 6.44
CA HIS A 340 -4.35 -2.56 6.64
C HIS A 340 -3.71 -1.23 7.05
N TYR A 341 -2.82 -1.22 8.05
CA TYR A 341 -2.28 0.03 8.62
C TYR A 341 -1.55 0.91 7.59
N LEU A 342 -0.95 0.32 6.54
CA LEU A 342 -0.31 1.07 5.45
C LEU A 342 -1.31 1.77 4.52
N TRP A 343 -2.59 1.39 4.53
CA TRP A 343 -3.61 1.96 3.64
C TRP A 343 -3.68 3.48 3.75
N ARG A 344 -3.66 4.01 4.97
CA ARG A 344 -3.72 5.45 5.23
C ARG A 344 -2.51 6.22 4.69
N PHE A 345 -1.37 5.56 4.53
CA PHE A 345 -0.16 6.15 3.97
C PHE A 345 -0.14 6.04 2.45
N TRP A 346 -0.58 4.91 1.91
CA TRP A 346 -0.80 4.76 0.46
C TRP A 346 -1.70 5.87 -0.09
N THR A 347 -2.81 6.16 0.57
CA THR A 347 -3.78 7.17 0.14
C THR A 347 -3.30 8.62 0.29
N ARG A 348 -2.14 8.83 0.95
CA ARG A 348 -1.51 10.14 1.19
C ARG A 348 -0.18 10.32 0.47
N LEU A 349 0.16 9.42 -0.45
CA LEU A 349 1.38 9.56 -1.25
C LEU A 349 1.29 10.80 -2.16
N PRO A 350 2.43 11.47 -2.42
CA PRO A 350 2.46 12.59 -3.35
C PRO A 350 2.32 12.11 -4.79
N LYS A 351 1.86 12.97 -5.67
CA LYS A 351 1.98 12.74 -7.12
C LYS A 351 3.44 12.88 -7.54
N SER A 352 3.85 12.18 -8.60
CA SER A 352 5.17 12.39 -9.21
C SER A 352 5.44 13.86 -9.49
N GLY A 353 6.60 14.35 -9.07
CA GLY A 353 6.99 15.77 -9.12
C GLY A 353 6.54 16.61 -7.92
N HIS A 354 5.92 16.01 -6.89
CA HIS A 354 5.50 16.69 -5.67
C HIS A 354 6.28 16.18 -4.45
N ILE A 355 6.24 16.93 -3.36
CA ILE A 355 6.88 16.60 -2.09
C ILE A 355 5.80 16.34 -1.03
N ALA A 356 5.77 15.14 -0.44
CA ALA A 356 5.00 14.88 0.78
C ALA A 356 5.93 14.89 1.99
N ARG A 357 5.46 15.50 3.07
CA ARG A 357 6.14 15.49 4.38
C ARG A 357 5.20 14.93 5.41
N PHE A 358 5.64 13.84 6.03
CA PHE A 358 4.89 13.18 7.08
C PHE A 358 5.40 13.60 8.46
N ASP A 359 4.54 14.20 9.27
CA ASP A 359 4.77 14.42 10.70
C ASP A 359 4.17 13.25 11.47
N ARG A 360 5.00 12.35 11.95
CA ARG A 360 4.73 10.95 12.30
C ARG A 360 4.37 10.13 11.04
N THR A 361 4.59 8.82 11.10
CA THR A 361 4.56 7.98 9.90
C THR A 361 4.04 6.57 10.18
N TRP A 362 4.25 5.65 9.22
CA TRP A 362 4.02 4.21 9.35
C TRP A 362 4.86 3.53 10.44
N TYR A 363 5.91 4.19 10.89
CA TYR A 363 6.74 3.71 12.00
C TYR A 363 6.01 3.73 13.36
N GLY A 364 4.87 4.42 13.45
CA GLY A 364 3.99 4.33 14.60
C GLY A 364 3.60 2.88 14.96
N ARG A 365 3.52 1.98 13.96
CA ARG A 365 3.23 0.54 14.15
C ARG A 365 4.24 -0.15 15.05
N VAL A 366 5.53 0.18 14.92
CA VAL A 366 6.63 -0.45 15.67
C VAL A 366 7.08 0.37 16.89
N MET A 367 6.46 1.52 17.12
CA MET A 367 6.69 2.40 18.27
C MET A 367 5.44 2.52 19.15
N VAL A 368 4.62 3.54 18.93
CA VAL A 368 3.47 3.83 19.80
C VAL A 368 2.43 2.70 19.81
N GLU A 369 2.12 2.09 18.66
CA GLU A 369 1.13 1.02 18.61
C GLU A 369 1.63 -0.26 19.32
N ARG A 370 2.93 -0.54 19.23
CA ARG A 370 3.61 -1.61 19.98
C ARG A 370 3.55 -1.36 21.49
N LEU A 371 3.95 -0.19 21.95
CA LEU A 371 4.10 0.12 23.37
C LEU A 371 2.77 0.35 24.09
N GLU A 372 1.77 0.85 23.37
CA GLU A 372 0.41 1.03 23.89
C GLU A 372 -0.49 -0.20 23.70
N GLY A 373 0.02 -1.28 23.06
CA GLY A 373 -0.74 -2.50 22.83
C GLY A 373 -1.90 -2.34 21.85
N PHE A 374 -1.78 -1.41 20.89
CA PHE A 374 -2.83 -1.16 19.87
C PHE A 374 -2.76 -2.16 18.71
N CYS A 375 -1.73 -2.96 18.63
CA CYS A 375 -1.59 -4.10 17.73
C CYS A 375 -0.95 -5.29 18.45
N SER A 376 -1.10 -6.49 17.90
CA SER A 376 -0.51 -7.70 18.47
C SER A 376 1.02 -7.71 18.30
N GLU A 377 1.70 -8.55 19.10
CA GLU A 377 3.15 -8.74 18.94
C GLU A 377 3.51 -9.24 17.54
N ASN A 378 2.76 -10.17 17.01
CA ASN A 378 2.95 -10.67 15.64
C ASN A 378 2.82 -9.56 14.59
N ASP A 379 1.89 -8.60 14.78
CA ASP A 379 1.68 -7.48 13.85
C ASP A 379 2.87 -6.52 13.82
N TRP A 380 3.37 -6.07 14.97
CA TRP A 380 4.49 -5.14 14.95
C TRP A 380 5.82 -5.80 14.59
N GLN A 381 5.99 -7.09 14.86
CA GLN A 381 7.18 -7.82 14.43
C GLN A 381 7.22 -7.99 12.90
N ARG A 382 6.08 -8.27 12.26
CA ARG A 382 5.99 -8.30 10.78
C ARG A 382 6.18 -6.93 10.15
N ALA A 383 5.75 -5.89 10.83
CA ALA A 383 5.74 -4.53 10.28
C ALA A 383 7.12 -4.03 9.87
N TYR A 384 8.20 -4.48 10.47
CA TYR A 384 9.56 -4.09 10.01
C TYR A 384 9.81 -4.48 8.56
N ASN A 385 9.45 -5.70 8.18
CA ASN A 385 9.60 -6.18 6.81
C ASN A 385 8.58 -5.52 5.86
N GLU A 386 7.32 -5.40 6.28
CA GLU A 386 6.26 -4.73 5.51
C GLU A 386 6.61 -3.25 5.22
N ILE A 387 7.22 -2.55 6.16
CA ILE A 387 7.71 -1.17 5.98
C ILE A 387 8.86 -1.12 4.98
N ASN A 388 9.84 -2.01 5.09
CA ASN A 388 10.95 -2.07 4.15
C ASN A 388 10.46 -2.37 2.72
N GLU A 389 9.50 -3.27 2.55
CA GLU A 389 8.85 -3.55 1.28
C GLU A 389 8.08 -2.34 0.73
N PHE A 390 7.33 -1.64 1.58
CA PHE A 390 6.62 -0.42 1.21
C PHE A 390 7.58 0.68 0.72
N GLU A 391 8.65 0.93 1.46
CA GLU A 391 9.68 1.90 1.08
C GLU A 391 10.43 1.48 -0.19
N LYS A 392 10.65 0.16 -0.38
CA LYS A 392 11.22 -0.36 -1.62
C LYS A 392 10.32 -0.12 -2.82
N GLU A 393 9.02 -0.36 -2.69
CA GLU A 393 8.03 -0.07 -3.73
C GLU A 393 8.03 1.42 -4.11
N LEU A 394 8.10 2.32 -3.11
CA LEU A 394 8.21 3.76 -3.35
C LEU A 394 9.52 4.12 -4.05
N LYS A 395 10.61 3.47 -3.67
CA LYS A 395 11.92 3.66 -4.31
C LYS A 395 11.91 3.20 -5.76
N ASP A 396 11.32 2.04 -6.04
CA ASP A 396 11.23 1.49 -7.39
C ASP A 396 10.33 2.34 -8.29
N TRP A 397 9.31 2.98 -7.73
CA TRP A 397 8.53 4.01 -8.42
C TRP A 397 9.34 5.27 -8.77
N GLY A 398 10.53 5.44 -8.19
CA GLY A 398 11.42 6.58 -8.41
C GLY A 398 11.32 7.67 -7.35
N ALA A 399 10.73 7.39 -6.18
CA ALA A 399 10.69 8.34 -5.08
C ALA A 399 12.06 8.52 -4.42
N VAL A 400 12.37 9.78 -4.08
CA VAL A 400 13.44 10.12 -3.14
C VAL A 400 12.84 10.04 -1.74
N ILE A 401 13.32 9.10 -0.93
CA ILE A 401 12.84 8.89 0.44
C ILE A 401 13.89 9.41 1.41
N ILE A 402 13.50 10.34 2.29
CA ILE A 402 14.37 10.96 3.28
C ILE A 402 13.74 10.77 4.65
N LYS A 403 14.40 10.04 5.52
CA LYS A 403 13.88 9.69 6.85
C LYS A 403 14.67 10.39 7.95
N PHE A 404 13.99 11.14 8.79
CA PHE A 404 14.57 11.86 9.91
C PHE A 404 14.13 11.28 11.25
N TRP A 405 15.10 10.96 12.09
CA TRP A 405 14.90 10.83 13.53
C TRP A 405 15.41 12.09 14.22
N VAL A 406 14.52 12.81 14.91
CA VAL A 406 14.86 14.06 15.62
C VAL A 406 15.20 13.73 17.06
N GLN A 407 16.51 13.77 17.38
CA GLN A 407 17.07 13.33 18.64
C GLN A 407 17.29 14.49 19.60
N ILE A 408 16.88 14.31 20.85
CA ILE A 408 17.19 15.11 22.03
C ILE A 408 17.43 14.18 23.21
N ASP A 409 18.04 14.68 24.26
CA ASP A 409 18.07 14.00 25.55
C ASP A 409 16.80 14.24 26.39
N LYS A 410 16.73 13.47 27.48
CA LYS A 410 15.57 13.49 28.39
C LYS A 410 15.42 14.82 29.12
N ASP A 411 16.55 15.48 29.44
CA ASP A 411 16.54 16.76 30.16
C ASP A 411 16.07 17.91 29.25
N THR A 412 16.58 17.98 28.04
CA THR A 412 16.10 18.92 27.00
C THR A 412 14.60 18.76 26.74
N GLN A 413 14.08 17.53 26.75
CA GLN A 413 12.62 17.32 26.61
C GLN A 413 11.86 17.93 27.78
N LEU A 414 12.33 17.70 29.02
CA LEU A 414 11.68 18.24 30.23
C LEU A 414 11.63 19.76 30.21
N GLU A 415 12.77 20.41 29.94
CA GLU A 415 12.83 21.86 29.80
C GLU A 415 11.82 22.40 28.79
N ARG A 416 11.70 21.75 27.64
CA ARG A 416 10.75 22.14 26.58
C ARG A 416 9.30 21.89 26.96
N PHE A 417 9.00 20.85 27.73
CA PHE A 417 7.66 20.60 28.28
C PHE A 417 7.29 21.70 29.26
N GLN A 418 8.18 22.05 30.19
CA GLN A 418 7.99 23.15 31.13
C GLN A 418 7.83 24.52 30.41
N GLU A 419 8.65 24.80 29.39
CA GLU A 419 8.50 26.00 28.55
C GLU A 419 7.10 26.07 27.93
N ARG A 420 6.60 24.94 27.41
CA ARG A 420 5.24 24.90 26.80
C ARG A 420 4.14 25.10 27.83
N GLN A 421 4.25 24.51 29.01
CA GLN A 421 3.25 24.68 30.09
C GLN A 421 3.20 26.13 30.60
N ASN A 422 4.35 26.77 30.71
CA ASN A 422 4.47 28.14 31.22
C ASN A 422 4.15 29.22 30.17
N ASN A 423 4.04 28.88 28.89
CA ASN A 423 3.73 29.81 27.82
C ASN A 423 2.30 29.64 27.30
N PRO A 424 1.38 30.62 27.58
CA PRO A 424 -0.02 30.54 27.15
C PRO A 424 -0.21 30.28 25.64
N GLU A 425 0.69 30.78 24.80
CA GLU A 425 0.62 30.56 23.35
C GLU A 425 1.04 29.16 22.91
N LYS A 426 1.69 28.38 23.81
CA LYS A 426 2.22 27.06 23.52
C LYS A 426 1.56 25.93 24.33
N GLN A 427 0.71 26.24 25.31
CA GLN A 427 0.06 25.26 26.18
C GLN A 427 -0.73 24.19 25.38
N TRP A 428 -1.34 24.57 24.27
CA TRP A 428 -2.06 23.65 23.39
C TRP A 428 -1.18 22.57 22.73
N LYS A 429 0.17 22.71 22.80
CA LYS A 429 1.15 21.76 22.24
C LYS A 429 1.62 20.71 23.23
N ILE A 430 1.12 20.71 24.45
CA ILE A 430 1.46 19.71 25.46
C ILE A 430 0.19 19.06 25.98
N THR A 431 0.20 17.76 26.06
CA THR A 431 -0.93 16.93 26.45
C THR A 431 -0.50 15.93 27.51
N ASP A 432 -1.47 15.28 28.17
CA ASP A 432 -1.19 14.18 29.09
C ASP A 432 -0.49 13.00 28.41
N GLU A 433 -0.68 12.84 27.10
CA GLU A 433 0.00 11.82 26.28
C GLU A 433 1.51 12.05 26.25
N ASP A 434 1.96 13.31 26.09
CA ASP A 434 3.39 13.67 26.08
C ASP A 434 4.06 13.25 27.39
N TRP A 435 3.39 13.45 28.54
CA TRP A 435 3.89 13.06 29.85
C TRP A 435 3.95 11.54 30.02
N ARG A 436 2.90 10.81 29.62
CA ARG A 436 2.90 9.35 29.66
C ARG A 436 4.01 8.75 28.77
N ASN A 437 4.21 9.31 27.57
CA ASN A 437 5.29 8.88 26.68
C ASN A 437 6.66 9.09 27.34
N ARG A 438 6.84 10.20 28.06
CA ARG A 438 8.08 10.47 28.78
C ARG A 438 8.32 9.49 29.94
N GLU A 439 7.28 9.04 30.64
CA GLU A 439 7.40 8.02 31.68
C GLU A 439 7.94 6.69 31.12
N LYS A 440 7.57 6.37 29.88
CA LYS A 440 8.04 5.17 29.13
C LYS A 440 9.30 5.42 28.30
N TRP A 441 10.08 6.45 28.59
CA TRP A 441 11.26 6.84 27.78
C TRP A 441 12.16 5.66 27.44
N ASP A 442 12.52 4.84 28.43
CA ASP A 442 13.46 3.74 28.24
C ASP A 442 12.89 2.63 27.34
N GLU A 443 11.58 2.37 27.43
CA GLU A 443 10.87 1.43 26.55
C GLU A 443 10.81 1.97 25.10
N TYR A 444 10.53 3.27 24.95
CA TYR A 444 10.58 3.92 23.64
C TYR A 444 11.98 3.90 23.05
N GLU A 445 13.04 4.13 23.84
CA GLU A 445 14.42 4.09 23.37
C GLU A 445 14.78 2.72 22.80
N VAL A 446 14.37 1.63 23.47
CA VAL A 446 14.55 0.25 22.98
C VAL A 446 13.81 0.07 21.65
N ALA A 447 12.53 0.47 21.56
CA ALA A 447 11.74 0.32 20.35
C ALA A 447 12.29 1.14 19.17
N VAL A 448 12.77 2.35 19.44
CA VAL A 448 13.40 3.23 18.43
C VAL A 448 14.73 2.68 17.94
N ASN A 449 15.59 2.21 18.83
CA ASN A 449 16.85 1.59 18.43
C ASN A 449 16.60 0.37 17.54
N GLU A 450 15.62 -0.46 17.88
CA GLU A 450 15.23 -1.61 17.05
C GLU A 450 14.68 -1.17 15.69
N MET A 451 13.81 -0.15 15.66
CA MET A 451 13.28 0.44 14.45
C MET A 451 14.40 0.93 13.53
N LEU A 452 15.30 1.75 14.06
CA LEU A 452 16.42 2.29 13.29
C LEU A 452 17.27 1.17 12.70
N GLN A 453 17.65 0.18 13.51
CA GLN A 453 18.51 -0.93 13.08
C GLN A 453 17.85 -1.85 12.05
N LYS A 454 16.54 -2.10 12.16
CA LYS A 454 15.81 -3.02 11.25
C LYS A 454 15.29 -2.37 9.98
N THR A 455 15.30 -1.04 9.91
CA THR A 455 14.76 -0.29 8.77
C THR A 455 15.72 0.73 8.17
N ASN A 456 17.02 0.70 8.56
CA ASN A 456 18.04 1.52 7.93
C ASN A 456 18.55 0.87 6.65
N THR A 457 17.70 0.85 5.62
CA THR A 457 18.02 0.24 4.34
C THR A 457 18.90 1.14 3.48
N GLU A 458 19.74 0.54 2.63
CA GLU A 458 20.59 1.27 1.68
C GLU A 458 19.78 2.24 0.78
N TYR A 459 18.59 1.83 0.36
CA TYR A 459 17.73 2.63 -0.53
C TYR A 459 16.91 3.72 0.18
N ALA A 460 16.76 3.63 1.49
CA ALA A 460 16.05 4.62 2.33
C ALA A 460 16.71 4.69 3.73
N PRO A 461 17.90 5.31 3.84
CA PRO A 461 18.62 5.40 5.12
C PRO A 461 17.97 6.41 6.08
N TRP A 462 18.14 6.17 7.37
CA TRP A 462 17.80 7.11 8.42
C TRP A 462 18.87 8.19 8.59
N HIS A 463 18.43 9.41 8.75
CA HIS A 463 19.26 10.55 9.12
C HIS A 463 18.89 11.03 10.52
N ILE A 464 19.86 11.04 11.43
CA ILE A 464 19.66 11.53 12.79
C ILE A 464 19.92 13.03 12.82
N LEU A 465 18.96 13.78 13.38
CA LEU A 465 19.06 15.21 13.59
C LEU A 465 19.25 15.50 15.08
N GLU A 466 20.44 15.88 15.48
CA GLU A 466 20.74 16.34 16.83
C GLU A 466 20.02 17.69 17.04
N SER A 467 19.03 17.70 17.93
CA SER A 467 18.08 18.83 18.04
C SER A 467 18.06 19.49 19.43
N VAL A 468 19.11 19.35 20.21
CA VAL A 468 19.30 20.15 21.43
C VAL A 468 19.33 21.64 21.04
N ASP A 469 20.08 22.01 20.02
CA ASP A 469 19.89 23.28 19.33
C ASP A 469 18.97 23.09 18.09
N LYS A 470 17.79 23.69 18.17
CA LYS A 470 16.81 23.67 17.07
C LYS A 470 17.32 24.32 15.78
N LYS A 471 18.23 25.29 15.86
CA LYS A 471 18.81 25.98 14.69
C LYS A 471 19.73 25.06 13.94
N TYR A 472 20.62 24.36 14.66
CA TYR A 472 21.50 23.35 14.09
C TYR A 472 20.72 22.25 13.36
N ALA A 473 19.74 21.64 14.03
CA ALA A 473 18.93 20.57 13.46
C ALA A 473 18.21 21.00 12.15
N ARG A 474 17.69 22.23 12.09
CA ARG A 474 17.02 22.77 10.89
C ARG A 474 17.96 22.95 9.72
N ILE A 475 19.17 23.46 9.96
CA ILE A 475 20.21 23.60 8.92
C ILE A 475 20.67 22.23 8.44
N LYS A 476 20.94 21.31 9.36
CA LYS A 476 21.32 19.93 9.02
C LYS A 476 20.25 19.25 8.16
N ALA A 477 18.99 19.35 8.54
CA ALA A 477 17.87 18.77 7.77
C ALA A 477 17.80 19.35 6.35
N LEU A 478 17.91 20.68 6.18
CA LEU A 478 17.91 21.32 4.87
C LEU A 478 19.08 20.87 4.00
N LYS A 479 20.30 20.78 4.56
CA LYS A 479 21.49 20.27 3.86
C LYS A 479 21.26 18.85 3.35
N ILE A 480 20.78 17.95 4.21
CA ILE A 480 20.48 16.56 3.85
C ILE A 480 19.43 16.49 2.73
N VAL A 481 18.31 17.23 2.85
CA VAL A 481 17.27 17.26 1.82
C VAL A 481 17.82 17.72 0.47
N ILE A 482 18.65 18.75 0.47
CA ILE A 482 19.27 19.28 -0.75
C ILE A 482 20.22 18.24 -1.37
N GLU A 483 21.07 17.62 -0.54
CA GLU A 483 22.04 16.61 -0.99
C GLU A 483 21.34 15.38 -1.56
N GLU A 484 20.32 14.88 -0.88
CA GLU A 484 19.55 13.73 -1.36
C GLU A 484 18.82 14.04 -2.67
N ILE A 485 18.18 15.19 -2.79
CA ILE A 485 17.50 15.59 -4.04
C ILE A 485 18.51 15.76 -5.18
N LYS A 486 19.69 16.32 -4.94
CA LYS A 486 20.72 16.52 -5.98
C LYS A 486 21.18 15.23 -6.66
N LYS A 487 21.06 14.09 -6.01
CA LYS A 487 21.41 12.80 -6.61
C LYS A 487 20.53 12.42 -7.80
N TYR A 488 19.34 13.07 -7.95
CA TYR A 488 18.31 12.70 -8.95
C TYR A 488 17.98 13.81 -9.95
N VAL A 489 18.49 15.04 -9.78
CA VAL A 489 18.08 16.21 -10.59
C VAL A 489 19.18 16.83 -11.45
#